data_ada42819c2aa75dd318e2108962a7a64
#
_entry.id   ada42819c2aa75dd318e2108962a7a64
#
_cell.length_a   1.000
_cell.length_b   1.000
_cell.length_c   1.000
_cell.angle_alpha   90.00
_cell.angle_beta   90.00
_cell.angle_gamma   90.00
#
_symmetry.space_group_name_H-M   'P 1'
#
loop_
_entity.id
_entity.type
_entity.pdbx_description
1 polymer ?
#
loop_
_entity_poly.entity_id
_entity_poly.type
_entity_poly.pdbx_seq_one_letter_code
_entity_poly.pdbx_strand_id
1 'polypeptide(L)'
;MKVRLKARLLLAAAIGLTCGPLSAADEEVGKILRPADNSSHQSGQIDLVATAPSGKLQLDGVLIQTEQPFPDVFHATLKASPGLHSLVLQWEGGKKEVHFFVGPNPPAAFQPFHQHPPIPGVQCTQCHELNRRGRFVFKGGCFDCHKQDEFSKVHTHEPAVLERCGMCHNAHGSTLKAHLLYSKETACKICHNN
;
A
#
# COMPACT_ATOMS: atom_id res chain seq x y z
N MET A 1 -60.01 60.08 -2.62
CA MET A 1 -59.97 58.60 -2.57
C MET A 1 -58.55 58.19 -2.77
N LYS A 2 -57.89 57.63 -1.73
CA LYS A 2 -56.48 57.20 -1.77
C LYS A 2 -56.45 55.66 -1.75
N VAL A 3 -56.05 55.06 -2.87
CA VAL A 3 -55.91 53.62 -3.04
C VAL A 3 -54.48 53.27 -2.53
N ARG A 4 -54.42 52.47 -1.47
CA ARG A 4 -53.15 51.88 -0.95
C ARG A 4 -52.85 50.58 -1.64
N LEU A 5 -51.80 50.54 -2.44
CA LEU A 5 -51.27 49.32 -3.06
C LEU A 5 -50.39 48.57 -2.03
N LYS A 6 -50.79 47.38 -1.63
CA LYS A 6 -50.03 46.51 -0.77
C LYS A 6 -49.05 45.68 -1.62
N ALA A 7 -47.76 45.95 -1.53
CA ALA A 7 -46.75 45.12 -2.11
C ALA A 7 -46.60 43.84 -1.28
N ARG A 8 -46.79 42.68 -1.89
CA ARG A 8 -46.49 41.35 -1.35
C ARG A 8 -45.04 41.03 -1.70
N LEU A 9 -44.20 40.91 -0.67
CA LEU A 9 -42.81 40.49 -0.77
C LEU A 9 -42.80 38.95 -0.86
N LEU A 10 -42.47 38.39 -2.02
CA LEU A 10 -42.23 36.98 -2.20
C LEU A 10 -40.80 36.66 -1.77
N LEU A 11 -40.66 35.94 -0.65
CA LEU A 11 -39.38 35.45 -0.15
C LEU A 11 -39.03 34.17 -0.93
N ALA A 12 -38.12 34.26 -1.88
CA ALA A 12 -37.55 33.10 -2.58
C ALA A 12 -36.50 32.45 -1.67
N ALA A 13 -36.83 31.27 -1.13
CA ALA A 13 -35.87 30.46 -0.41
C ALA A 13 -34.93 29.79 -1.42
N ALA A 14 -33.70 30.26 -1.53
CA ALA A 14 -32.64 29.65 -2.27
C ALA A 14 -32.12 28.42 -1.45
N ILE A 15 -32.48 27.20 -1.85
CA ILE A 15 -31.91 25.98 -1.33
C ILE A 15 -30.52 25.85 -1.96
N GLY A 16 -29.51 26.34 -1.24
CA GLY A 16 -28.10 26.12 -1.61
C GLY A 16 -27.75 24.64 -1.39
N LEU A 17 -27.65 23.87 -2.46
CA LEU A 17 -26.95 22.58 -2.44
C LEU A 17 -25.47 22.88 -2.21
N THR A 18 -25.03 22.77 -0.97
CA THR A 18 -23.59 22.70 -0.67
C THR A 18 -23.12 21.31 -1.09
N CYS A 19 -22.52 21.23 -2.28
CA CYS A 19 -21.66 20.12 -2.66
C CYS A 19 -20.47 20.14 -1.70
N GLY A 20 -20.53 19.31 -0.65
CA GLY A 20 -19.39 19.11 0.25
C GLY A 20 -18.20 18.62 -0.58
N PRO A 21 -16.95 19.03 -0.25
CA PRO A 21 -15.80 18.47 -0.93
C PRO A 21 -15.84 16.96 -0.76
N LEU A 22 -15.78 16.23 -1.89
CA LEU A 22 -15.45 14.80 -1.89
C LEU A 22 -14.13 14.70 -1.12
N SER A 23 -14.18 14.09 0.07
CA SER A 23 -13.00 13.71 0.82
C SER A 23 -12.15 12.88 -0.13
N ALA A 24 -11.03 13.43 -0.60
CA ALA A 24 -9.96 12.64 -1.17
C ALA A 24 -9.65 11.60 -0.09
N ALA A 25 -9.73 10.32 -0.44
CA ALA A 25 -9.32 9.25 0.46
C ALA A 25 -7.95 9.65 0.99
N ASP A 26 -7.82 9.80 2.31
CA ASP A 26 -6.56 10.17 2.95
C ASP A 26 -5.50 9.17 2.49
N GLU A 27 -4.62 9.59 1.60
CA GLU A 27 -3.51 8.77 1.16
C GLU A 27 -2.63 8.56 2.39
N GLU A 28 -2.59 7.34 2.91
CA GLU A 28 -1.84 6.98 4.12
C GLU A 28 -0.37 7.38 3.94
N VAL A 29 0.04 8.43 4.64
CA VAL A 29 1.34 9.11 4.44
C VAL A 29 2.51 8.17 4.74
N GLY A 30 2.43 7.40 5.84
CA GLY A 30 3.47 6.46 6.24
C GLY A 30 3.00 5.01 6.05
N LYS A 31 3.79 4.19 5.35
CA LYS A 31 3.47 2.78 5.07
C LYS A 31 4.65 1.88 5.42
N ILE A 32 4.36 0.72 5.98
CA ILE A 32 5.30 -0.40 6.07
C ILE A 32 4.85 -1.43 5.03
N LEU A 33 5.69 -1.65 4.02
CA LEU A 33 5.42 -2.55 2.91
C LEU A 33 5.93 -3.96 3.21
N ARG A 34 7.03 -4.04 3.98
CA ARG A 34 7.65 -5.28 4.46
C ARG A 34 8.23 -5.03 5.85
N PRO A 35 8.03 -5.96 6.78
CA PRO A 35 7.10 -7.08 6.74
C PRO A 35 5.63 -6.60 6.71
N ALA A 36 4.73 -7.45 6.20
CA ALA A 36 3.30 -7.16 6.26
C ALA A 36 2.77 -7.41 7.67
N ASP A 37 1.71 -6.69 8.05
CA ASP A 37 1.04 -6.91 9.33
C ASP A 37 0.45 -8.33 9.40
N ASN A 38 0.57 -8.96 10.57
CA ASN A 38 0.18 -10.34 10.82
C ASN A 38 0.84 -11.36 9.88
N SER A 39 2.04 -11.06 9.39
CA SER A 39 2.83 -11.99 8.58
C SER A 39 3.70 -12.92 9.42
N SER A 40 4.00 -14.11 8.89
CA SER A 40 4.96 -15.02 9.46
C SER A 40 6.11 -15.33 8.49
N HIS A 41 7.31 -15.47 9.05
CA HIS A 41 8.56 -15.66 8.33
C HIS A 41 9.31 -16.86 8.91
N GLN A 42 9.82 -17.76 8.04
CA GLN A 42 10.61 -18.91 8.48
C GLN A 42 12.03 -18.52 8.89
N SER A 43 12.59 -17.47 8.27
CA SER A 43 13.92 -16.96 8.55
C SER A 43 13.83 -15.66 9.35
N GLY A 44 14.74 -15.48 10.29
CA GLY A 44 14.91 -14.22 11.03
C GLY A 44 15.56 -13.09 10.22
N GLN A 45 15.96 -13.35 8.97
CA GLN A 45 16.44 -12.31 8.06
C GLN A 45 15.25 -11.74 7.29
N ILE A 46 14.82 -10.56 7.66
CA ILE A 46 13.62 -9.90 7.14
C ILE A 46 14.04 -8.68 6.32
N ASP A 47 13.58 -8.61 5.09
CA ASP A 47 13.74 -7.43 4.25
C ASP A 47 12.70 -6.39 4.65
N LEU A 48 13.17 -5.24 5.15
CA LEU A 48 12.32 -4.10 5.54
C LEU A 48 12.22 -3.11 4.40
N VAL A 49 10.98 -2.74 4.06
CA VAL A 49 10.68 -1.63 3.15
C VAL A 49 9.56 -0.80 3.76
N ALA A 50 9.81 0.48 3.92
CA ALA A 50 8.81 1.43 4.43
C ALA A 50 8.90 2.77 3.70
N THR A 51 7.83 3.55 3.72
CA THR A 51 7.77 4.89 3.12
C THR A 51 7.18 5.89 4.09
N ALA A 52 7.82 7.06 4.22
CA ALA A 52 7.31 8.25 4.91
C ALA A 52 8.16 9.46 4.50
N PRO A 53 7.63 10.70 4.52
CA PRO A 53 8.40 11.93 4.20
C PRO A 53 9.62 12.13 5.10
N SER A 54 9.55 11.66 6.31
CA SER A 54 10.65 11.57 7.28
C SER A 54 10.27 10.50 8.29
N GLY A 55 11.22 9.88 8.95
CA GLY A 55 10.81 8.89 9.93
C GLY A 55 11.94 8.17 10.63
N LYS A 56 11.54 7.42 11.65
CA LYS A 56 12.38 6.51 12.40
C LYS A 56 11.67 5.17 12.48
N LEU A 57 12.44 4.11 12.36
CA LEU A 57 11.94 2.74 12.48
C LEU A 57 12.51 2.09 13.73
N GLN A 58 11.66 1.37 14.44
CA GLN A 58 12.04 0.63 15.65
C GLN A 58 11.53 -0.81 15.54
N LEU A 59 12.41 -1.76 15.80
CA LEU A 59 12.06 -3.16 15.99
C LEU A 59 12.08 -3.44 17.50
N ASP A 60 10.96 -3.86 18.06
CA ASP A 60 10.80 -4.15 19.50
C ASP A 60 11.28 -3.01 20.42
N GLY A 61 11.05 -1.76 19.98
CA GLY A 61 11.48 -0.54 20.68
C GLY A 61 12.93 -0.13 20.43
N VAL A 62 13.72 -0.92 19.68
CA VAL A 62 15.12 -0.60 19.35
C VAL A 62 15.19 0.09 17.99
N LEU A 63 15.89 1.23 17.93
CA LEU A 63 16.06 2.00 16.69
C LEU A 63 16.82 1.18 15.64
N ILE A 64 16.30 1.16 14.41
CA ILE A 64 16.91 0.47 13.27
C ILE A 64 17.70 1.49 12.45
N GLN A 65 18.90 1.09 12.03
CA GLN A 65 19.65 1.79 10.99
C GLN A 65 19.06 1.41 9.62
N THR A 66 18.70 2.42 8.82
CA THR A 66 18.09 2.25 7.50
C THR A 66 18.89 2.97 6.42
N GLU A 67 18.87 2.42 5.23
CA GLU A 67 19.28 3.09 4.00
C GLU A 67 18.09 3.81 3.37
N GLN A 68 18.36 4.86 2.61
CA GLN A 68 17.35 5.59 1.83
C GLN A 68 17.69 5.50 0.34
N PRO A 69 17.31 4.42 -0.35
CA PRO A 69 17.61 4.25 -1.76
C PRO A 69 16.93 5.31 -2.64
N PHE A 70 15.83 5.88 -2.16
CA PHE A 70 15.11 7.00 -2.76
C PHE A 70 14.60 7.94 -1.67
N PRO A 71 14.24 9.20 -1.99
CA PRO A 71 13.53 10.06 -1.07
C PRO A 71 12.29 9.37 -0.49
N ASP A 72 12.08 9.52 0.81
CA ASP A 72 10.93 8.98 1.54
C ASP A 72 10.83 7.44 1.59
N VAL A 73 11.85 6.70 1.13
CA VAL A 73 11.93 5.23 1.15
C VAL A 73 13.00 4.78 2.12
N PHE A 74 12.62 3.94 3.07
CA PHE A 74 13.50 3.31 4.05
C PHE A 74 13.66 1.83 3.71
N HIS A 75 14.91 1.37 3.69
CA HIS A 75 15.27 -0.02 3.47
C HIS A 75 16.25 -0.51 4.52
N ALA A 76 16.10 -1.74 4.99
CA ALA A 76 17.07 -2.43 5.84
C ALA A 76 16.87 -3.94 5.78
N THR A 77 17.90 -4.68 6.09
CA THR A 77 17.79 -6.11 6.42
C THR A 77 17.76 -6.28 7.94
N LEU A 78 16.63 -6.67 8.47
CA LEU A 78 16.47 -6.94 9.90
C LEU A 78 17.00 -8.32 10.26
N LYS A 79 17.50 -8.46 11.48
CA LYS A 79 17.81 -9.73 12.13
C LYS A 79 16.89 -9.88 13.34
N ALA A 80 15.87 -10.69 13.20
CA ALA A 80 14.88 -10.95 14.25
C ALA A 80 15.06 -12.38 14.80
N SER A 81 14.96 -12.54 16.11
CA SER A 81 14.99 -13.84 16.79
C SER A 81 13.67 -14.60 16.52
N PRO A 82 13.59 -15.90 16.78
CA PRO A 82 12.29 -16.57 16.76
C PRO A 82 11.32 -15.97 17.78
N GLY A 83 10.08 -15.74 17.38
CA GLY A 83 9.03 -15.16 18.23
C GLY A 83 8.19 -14.08 17.55
N LEU A 84 7.39 -13.40 18.37
CA LEU A 84 6.57 -12.26 17.97
C LEU A 84 7.39 -10.97 18.02
N HIS A 85 7.24 -10.15 17.01
CA HIS A 85 7.92 -8.86 16.86
C HIS A 85 6.93 -7.74 16.53
N SER A 86 7.28 -6.51 16.95
CA SER A 86 6.61 -5.27 16.59
C SER A 86 7.58 -4.37 15.83
N LEU A 87 7.18 -3.90 14.66
CA LEU A 87 7.90 -2.92 13.87
C LEU A 87 7.09 -1.63 13.81
N VAL A 88 7.68 -0.55 14.28
CA VAL A 88 7.05 0.78 14.34
C VAL A 88 7.79 1.74 13.43
N LEU A 89 7.06 2.33 12.48
CA LEU A 89 7.47 3.50 11.72
C LEU A 89 6.82 4.73 12.37
N GLN A 90 7.61 5.70 12.77
CA GLN A 90 7.15 6.96 13.34
C GLN A 90 7.64 8.12 12.49
N TRP A 91 6.75 9.04 12.11
CA TRP A 91 7.07 10.25 11.36
C TRP A 91 6.38 11.47 11.98
N GLU A 92 6.66 12.65 11.45
CA GLU A 92 5.95 13.86 11.89
C GLU A 92 4.46 13.75 11.53
N GLY A 93 3.62 13.78 12.55
CA GLY A 93 2.17 13.68 12.41
C GLY A 93 1.58 12.28 12.51
N GLY A 94 2.39 11.20 12.68
CA GLY A 94 1.81 9.88 12.83
C GLY A 94 2.77 8.73 13.15
N LYS A 95 2.16 7.57 13.31
CA LYS A 95 2.90 6.30 13.42
C LYS A 95 2.13 5.18 12.72
N LYS A 96 2.87 4.21 12.22
CA LYS A 96 2.37 2.91 11.74
C LYS A 96 3.07 1.81 12.51
N GLU A 97 2.31 0.82 12.94
CA GLU A 97 2.83 -0.35 13.63
C GLU A 97 2.33 -1.60 12.92
N VAL A 98 3.21 -2.58 12.74
CA VAL A 98 2.90 -3.90 12.24
C VAL A 98 3.49 -4.95 13.15
N HIS A 99 2.79 -6.09 13.27
CA HIS A 99 3.24 -7.24 14.02
C HIS A 99 3.57 -8.38 13.07
N PHE A 100 4.67 -9.09 13.32
CA PHE A 100 5.05 -10.25 12.54
C PHE A 100 5.67 -11.33 13.44
N PHE A 101 5.64 -12.55 12.96
CA PHE A 101 6.18 -13.70 13.68
C PHE A 101 7.34 -14.33 12.91
N VAL A 102 8.39 -14.73 13.64
CA VAL A 102 9.52 -15.45 13.09
C VAL A 102 9.57 -16.85 13.69
N GLY A 103 9.65 -17.86 12.84
CA GLY A 103 9.82 -19.26 13.26
C GLY A 103 8.83 -20.24 12.64
N PRO A 104 8.97 -21.54 12.94
CA PRO A 104 8.27 -22.61 12.22
C PRO A 104 6.80 -22.79 12.65
N ASN A 105 6.40 -22.30 13.82
CA ASN A 105 5.06 -22.54 14.39
C ASN A 105 4.36 -21.20 14.72
N PRO A 106 3.96 -20.42 13.70
CA PRO A 106 3.29 -19.16 13.94
C PRO A 106 1.91 -19.38 14.59
N PRO A 107 1.48 -18.50 15.50
CA PRO A 107 0.09 -18.48 15.94
C PRO A 107 -0.86 -18.32 14.75
N ALA A 108 -2.10 -18.83 14.87
CA ALA A 108 -3.08 -18.86 13.76
C ALA A 108 -3.41 -17.49 13.14
N ALA A 109 -3.20 -16.40 13.87
CA ALA A 109 -3.39 -15.04 13.37
C ALA A 109 -2.32 -14.62 12.34
N PHE A 110 -1.17 -15.30 12.30
CA PHE A 110 -0.04 -14.96 11.45
C PHE A 110 0.00 -15.85 10.22
N GLN A 111 -0.05 -15.24 9.03
CA GLN A 111 -0.06 -15.95 7.76
C GLN A 111 1.32 -15.93 7.11
N PRO A 112 1.74 -17.01 6.40
CA PRO A 112 3.01 -17.03 5.69
C PRO A 112 3.15 -15.84 4.74
N PHE A 113 4.27 -15.11 4.85
CA PHE A 113 4.58 -14.04 3.93
C PHE A 113 5.32 -14.58 2.70
N HIS A 114 4.78 -14.28 1.54
CA HIS A 114 5.39 -14.58 0.25
C HIS A 114 6.03 -13.31 -0.29
N GLN A 115 7.36 -13.25 -0.21
CA GLN A 115 8.13 -12.12 -0.72
C GLN A 115 8.12 -12.11 -2.25
N HIS A 116 7.98 -10.93 -2.84
CA HIS A 116 8.11 -10.72 -4.27
C HIS A 116 9.04 -9.50 -4.54
N PRO A 117 9.99 -9.59 -5.48
CA PRO A 117 10.43 -10.84 -6.13
C PRO A 117 11.09 -11.80 -5.12
N PRO A 118 10.95 -13.12 -5.30
CA PRO A 118 11.61 -14.09 -4.43
C PRO A 118 13.11 -14.27 -4.74
N ILE A 119 13.60 -13.56 -5.76
CA ILE A 119 14.97 -13.67 -6.27
C ILE A 119 15.87 -12.73 -5.50
N PRO A 120 16.97 -13.21 -4.88
CA PRO A 120 17.95 -12.33 -4.23
C PRO A 120 18.59 -11.33 -5.22
N GLY A 121 18.92 -10.13 -4.74
CA GLY A 121 19.68 -9.14 -5.51
C GLY A 121 18.85 -8.26 -6.45
N VAL A 122 17.52 -8.38 -6.44
CA VAL A 122 16.64 -7.44 -7.17
C VAL A 122 16.74 -6.06 -6.53
N GLN A 123 17.15 -5.08 -7.35
CA GLN A 123 17.32 -3.70 -6.90
C GLN A 123 16.03 -2.90 -7.09
N CYS A 124 15.76 -1.96 -6.18
CA CYS A 124 14.61 -1.06 -6.27
C CYS A 124 14.51 -0.37 -7.65
N THR A 125 15.65 -0.02 -8.24
CA THR A 125 15.77 0.66 -9.55
C THR A 125 15.31 -0.19 -10.74
N GLN A 126 15.12 -1.49 -10.59
CA GLN A 126 14.57 -2.32 -11.66
C GLN A 126 13.09 -2.02 -11.90
N CYS A 127 12.34 -1.64 -10.85
CA CYS A 127 10.91 -1.35 -10.91
C CYS A 127 10.58 0.12 -10.64
N HIS A 128 11.51 0.88 -10.05
CA HIS A 128 11.29 2.26 -9.62
C HIS A 128 12.33 3.20 -10.19
N GLU A 129 11.94 4.47 -10.34
CA GLU A 129 12.83 5.56 -10.74
C GLU A 129 12.39 6.89 -10.12
N LEU A 130 13.24 7.90 -10.22
CA LEU A 130 12.84 9.30 -10.01
C LEU A 130 12.40 9.89 -11.34
N ASN A 131 11.17 10.41 -11.39
CA ASN A 131 10.71 11.13 -12.58
C ASN A 131 11.43 12.49 -12.71
N ARG A 132 11.16 13.23 -13.80
CA ARG A 132 11.78 14.55 -14.08
C ARG A 132 11.57 15.60 -12.97
N ARG A 133 10.61 15.38 -12.07
CA ARG A 133 10.32 16.26 -10.92
C ARG A 133 10.96 15.75 -9.63
N GLY A 134 11.83 14.74 -9.71
CA GLY A 134 12.46 14.12 -8.55
C GLY A 134 11.52 13.29 -7.67
N ARG A 135 10.33 12.94 -8.15
CA ARG A 135 9.39 12.10 -7.40
C ARG A 135 9.69 10.63 -7.68
N PHE A 136 9.69 9.85 -6.63
CA PHE A 136 9.76 8.40 -6.69
C PHE A 136 8.48 7.85 -7.34
N VAL A 137 8.64 7.06 -8.40
CA VAL A 137 7.53 6.49 -9.17
C VAL A 137 7.82 5.04 -9.55
N PHE A 138 6.77 4.27 -9.72
CA PHE A 138 6.85 2.95 -10.32
C PHE A 138 6.91 3.10 -11.85
N LYS A 139 7.95 2.56 -12.47
CA LYS A 139 8.16 2.60 -13.93
C LYS A 139 7.65 1.37 -14.68
N GLY A 140 7.18 0.35 -13.94
CA GLY A 140 6.80 -0.93 -14.51
C GLY A 140 7.88 -1.99 -14.40
N GLY A 141 8.03 -2.84 -15.41
CA GLY A 141 9.04 -3.89 -15.45
C GLY A 141 8.54 -5.28 -15.04
N CYS A 142 7.21 -5.46 -14.90
CA CYS A 142 6.66 -6.79 -14.58
C CYS A 142 7.02 -7.81 -15.65
N PHE A 143 6.94 -7.42 -16.92
CA PHE A 143 7.24 -8.28 -18.07
C PHE A 143 8.73 -8.47 -18.34
N ASP A 144 9.61 -7.82 -17.61
CA ASP A 144 11.05 -8.11 -17.65
C ASP A 144 11.35 -9.51 -17.06
N CYS A 145 10.49 -9.98 -16.16
CA CYS A 145 10.58 -11.29 -15.52
C CYS A 145 9.39 -12.21 -15.86
N HIS A 146 8.20 -11.65 -16.06
CA HIS A 146 6.98 -12.40 -16.34
C HIS A 146 6.64 -12.32 -17.84
N LYS A 147 6.35 -13.47 -18.45
CA LYS A 147 5.98 -13.48 -19.88
C LYS A 147 4.50 -13.11 -20.04
N GLN A 148 4.24 -12.16 -20.93
CA GLN A 148 2.90 -11.65 -21.16
C GLN A 148 1.91 -12.73 -21.65
N ASP A 149 2.37 -13.67 -22.46
CA ASP A 149 1.57 -14.76 -23.00
C ASP A 149 1.15 -15.80 -21.94
N GLU A 150 1.89 -15.90 -20.83
CA GLU A 150 1.52 -16.75 -19.70
C GLU A 150 0.36 -16.15 -18.90
N PHE A 151 0.26 -14.83 -18.81
CA PHE A 151 -0.79 -14.13 -18.06
C PHE A 151 -2.16 -14.22 -18.72
N SER A 152 -2.23 -14.16 -20.05
CA SER A 152 -3.49 -14.28 -20.79
C SER A 152 -4.20 -15.63 -20.58
N LYS A 153 -3.49 -16.67 -20.16
CA LYS A 153 -4.05 -18.00 -19.87
C LYS A 153 -4.69 -18.11 -18.48
N VAL A 154 -4.30 -17.24 -17.56
CA VAL A 154 -4.70 -17.28 -16.15
C VAL A 154 -5.75 -16.21 -15.83
N HIS A 155 -5.77 -15.12 -16.59
CA HIS A 155 -6.63 -13.98 -16.39
C HIS A 155 -7.62 -13.83 -17.54
N THR A 156 -8.89 -13.63 -17.21
CA THR A 156 -9.99 -13.45 -18.18
C THR A 156 -10.32 -11.98 -18.44
N HIS A 157 -9.51 -11.06 -17.94
CA HIS A 157 -9.72 -9.64 -18.10
C HIS A 157 -9.16 -9.12 -19.44
N GLU A 158 -9.71 -7.99 -19.88
CA GLU A 158 -9.19 -7.23 -21.02
C GLU A 158 -7.70 -6.90 -20.85
N PRO A 159 -6.90 -6.89 -21.94
CA PRO A 159 -5.47 -6.62 -21.88
C PRO A 159 -5.10 -5.34 -21.14
N ALA A 160 -5.87 -4.25 -21.32
CA ALA A 160 -5.64 -2.98 -20.62
C ALA A 160 -5.75 -3.07 -19.09
N VAL A 161 -6.53 -4.02 -18.56
CA VAL A 161 -6.60 -4.30 -17.12
C VAL A 161 -5.41 -5.14 -16.69
N LEU A 162 -4.97 -6.08 -17.53
CA LEU A 162 -3.82 -6.94 -17.26
C LEU A 162 -2.51 -6.14 -17.18
N GLU A 163 -2.38 -5.05 -17.94
CA GLU A 163 -1.22 -4.15 -17.86
C GLU A 163 -1.12 -3.41 -16.51
N ARG A 164 -2.22 -3.35 -15.75
CA ARG A 164 -2.29 -2.73 -14.44
C ARG A 164 -2.16 -3.74 -13.29
N CYS A 165 -1.16 -4.59 -13.35
CA CYS A 165 -0.94 -5.68 -12.38
C CYS A 165 -1.06 -5.22 -10.91
N GLY A 166 -0.56 -4.03 -10.58
CA GLY A 166 -0.60 -3.43 -9.25
C GLY A 166 -2.00 -3.07 -8.72
N MET A 167 -3.05 -3.16 -9.55
CA MET A 167 -4.43 -3.00 -9.05
C MET A 167 -4.87 -4.19 -8.19
N CYS A 168 -4.33 -5.37 -8.46
CA CYS A 168 -4.68 -6.62 -7.78
C CYS A 168 -3.51 -7.23 -7.00
N HIS A 169 -2.27 -7.01 -7.45
CA HIS A 169 -1.08 -7.64 -6.91
C HIS A 169 -0.18 -6.65 -6.16
N ASN A 170 0.37 -7.10 -5.03
CA ASN A 170 1.40 -6.35 -4.31
C ASN A 170 2.78 -6.76 -4.81
N ALA A 171 3.45 -5.85 -5.51
CA ALA A 171 4.79 -6.07 -6.05
C ALA A 171 5.89 -6.24 -4.98
N HIS A 172 5.59 -5.98 -3.71
CA HIS A 172 6.52 -6.18 -2.60
C HIS A 172 6.29 -7.49 -1.84
N GLY A 173 5.24 -8.24 -2.19
CA GLY A 173 4.87 -9.48 -1.52
C GLY A 173 3.55 -9.36 -0.73
N SER A 174 3.03 -10.49 -0.31
CA SER A 174 1.74 -10.55 0.41
C SER A 174 1.64 -11.83 1.24
N THR A 175 0.74 -11.82 2.19
CA THR A 175 0.28 -13.03 2.90
C THR A 175 -0.80 -13.79 2.12
N LEU A 176 -1.31 -13.20 1.04
CA LEU A 176 -2.31 -13.82 0.18
C LEU A 176 -1.65 -14.55 -1.00
N LYS A 177 -2.30 -15.62 -1.45
CA LYS A 177 -1.87 -16.39 -2.63
C LYS A 177 -1.76 -15.47 -3.86
N ALA A 178 -0.76 -15.73 -4.71
CA ALA A 178 -0.45 -14.94 -5.90
C ALA A 178 -0.18 -13.45 -5.60
N HIS A 179 0.29 -13.13 -4.41
CA HIS A 179 0.60 -11.77 -3.97
C HIS A 179 -0.57 -10.79 -4.10
N LEU A 180 -1.81 -11.26 -3.92
CA LEU A 180 -2.97 -10.37 -4.00
C LEU A 180 -2.93 -9.30 -2.90
N LEU A 181 -3.45 -8.11 -3.23
CA LEU A 181 -3.68 -7.01 -2.27
C LEU A 181 -4.88 -7.29 -1.37
N TYR A 182 -5.88 -7.99 -1.91
CA TYR A 182 -7.15 -8.28 -1.25
C TYR A 182 -7.51 -9.75 -1.47
N SER A 183 -8.44 -10.30 -0.68
CA SER A 183 -9.02 -11.61 -1.00
C SER A 183 -9.63 -11.57 -2.41
N LYS A 184 -9.71 -12.72 -3.07
CA LYS A 184 -10.25 -12.82 -4.42
C LYS A 184 -11.65 -12.21 -4.52
N GLU A 185 -12.50 -12.46 -3.53
CA GLU A 185 -13.86 -11.95 -3.44
C GLU A 185 -13.89 -10.41 -3.34
N THR A 186 -12.99 -9.84 -2.55
CA THR A 186 -12.86 -8.39 -2.39
C THR A 186 -12.28 -7.75 -3.64
N ALA A 187 -11.25 -8.34 -4.23
CA ALA A 187 -10.61 -7.82 -5.44
C ALA A 187 -11.61 -7.70 -6.60
N CYS A 188 -12.48 -8.70 -6.79
CA CYS A 188 -13.52 -8.63 -7.83
C CYS A 188 -14.53 -7.50 -7.58
N LYS A 189 -14.91 -7.28 -6.32
CA LYS A 189 -15.91 -6.25 -5.94
C LYS A 189 -15.41 -4.80 -6.10
N ILE A 190 -14.12 -4.58 -6.20
CA ILE A 190 -13.56 -3.22 -6.44
C ILE A 190 -14.07 -2.66 -7.78
N CYS A 191 -14.25 -3.51 -8.79
CA CYS A 191 -14.70 -3.12 -10.12
C CYS A 191 -16.08 -3.66 -10.47
N HIS A 192 -16.48 -4.79 -9.90
CA HIS A 192 -17.75 -5.46 -10.15
C HIS A 192 -18.66 -5.30 -8.92
N ASN A 193 -19.53 -4.30 -8.95
CA ASN A 193 -20.58 -4.11 -7.95
C ASN A 193 -21.70 -5.12 -8.21
N ASN A 194 -21.64 -6.28 -7.57
CA ASN A 194 -22.75 -7.24 -7.50
C ASN A 194 -23.22 -7.36 -6.05
#